data_3c7b4ea6d006b96c0678aeb99d7f3701
#
_entry.id   3c7b4ea6d006b96c0678aeb99d7f3701
#
_cell.length_a   1.000
_cell.length_b   1.000
_cell.length_c   1.000
_cell.angle_alpha   90.00
_cell.angle_beta   90.00
_cell.angle_gamma   90.00
#
_symmetry.space_group_name_H-M   'P 1'
#
loop_
_entity.id
_entity.type
_entity.pdbx_description
1 polymer ?
#
loop_
_entity_poly.entity_id
_entity_poly.type
_entity_poly.pdbx_seq_one_letter_code
_entity_poly.pdbx_strand_id
1 'polypeptide(L)'
;MPSFPQPGSVTICEINRDLITADNLSDDRAKETYAKLLGMVFSPVPFQSDEVVSRSPDEPEIEQQGRGNGEAEALSLVSALRGILNNYFKSIFHPNHVNLLPEVGLQGVSWHQHKHIVAFISGANQVIVRDYEDSECKDPCILTSDSQRDVKVLDWRPNGGKSLSVGCKGGICIWAASYPGNAASVRSGAASFLGTLSRGSGTRWTLVDFLRSPDGEQISALSWSPDGRYLASASYESSSFTIWDVAQGLGTPIRRGLGGISMLKWSPTGDYFFAAKFDGTFYLWETNTWTSEPWSSTSGFVTGATWDTDGRMMLLAFSGSLTLGSIHFASKPPSLDAHLVPVDLLEIVSLTGSQGIEKIAWDASGERLAVSYKGGDDIYNGLIAIYDVRRAQLISVSLIGFIRGPGDNPKPVAFAFHDKFKQGPLLSVCWSTGFCCTYPLIFRSHILP
;
A
#
# COMPACT_ATOMS: atom_id res chain seq x y z
N MET A 1 -19.55 -9.68 21.70
CA MET A 1 -20.00 -9.06 20.43
C MET A 1 -18.80 -8.41 19.80
N PRO A 2 -18.67 -8.38 18.46
CA PRO A 2 -17.58 -7.67 17.80
C PRO A 2 -17.57 -6.20 18.20
N SER A 3 -16.38 -5.64 18.38
CA SER A 3 -16.20 -4.24 18.74
C SER A 3 -16.56 -3.33 17.54
N PHE A 4 -17.46 -2.38 17.74
CA PHE A 4 -17.92 -1.49 16.67
C PHE A 4 -17.64 -0.01 17.01
N PRO A 5 -16.83 0.70 16.21
CA PRO A 5 -16.54 2.11 16.44
C PRO A 5 -17.74 2.99 16.09
N GLN A 6 -18.17 3.82 17.05
CA GLN A 6 -19.28 4.75 16.83
C GLN A 6 -18.93 5.78 15.73
N PRO A 7 -19.93 6.28 14.97
CA PRO A 7 -19.72 7.38 14.04
C PRO A 7 -19.08 8.59 14.78
N GLY A 8 -18.03 9.16 14.20
CA GLY A 8 -17.26 10.26 14.79
C GLY A 8 -16.12 9.86 15.73
N SER A 9 -16.06 8.59 16.18
CA SER A 9 -14.91 8.10 16.93
C SER A 9 -13.80 7.60 16.00
N VAL A 10 -12.57 7.53 16.53
CA VAL A 10 -11.39 7.01 15.83
C VAL A 10 -10.84 5.84 16.62
N THR A 11 -10.53 4.74 15.94
CA THR A 11 -9.87 3.59 16.59
C THR A 11 -8.40 3.91 16.84
N ILE A 12 -7.87 3.45 17.98
CA ILE A 12 -6.48 3.73 18.40
C ILE A 12 -5.65 2.45 18.48
N CYS A 13 -6.15 1.41 19.15
CA CYS A 13 -5.42 0.17 19.35
C CYS A 13 -6.36 -0.99 19.70
N GLU A 14 -5.82 -2.19 19.80
CA GLU A 14 -6.50 -3.36 20.35
C GLU A 14 -5.83 -3.78 21.65
N ILE A 15 -6.62 -3.95 22.71
CA ILE A 15 -6.18 -4.48 24.02
C ILE A 15 -7.09 -5.63 24.40
N ASN A 16 -6.52 -6.82 24.69
CA ASN A 16 -7.28 -8.00 25.11
C ASN A 16 -8.46 -8.36 24.20
N ARG A 17 -8.31 -8.18 22.89
CA ARG A 17 -9.35 -8.38 21.84
C ARG A 17 -10.46 -7.31 21.82
N ASP A 18 -10.29 -6.21 22.53
CA ASP A 18 -11.18 -5.07 22.46
C ASP A 18 -10.52 -3.92 21.69
N LEU A 19 -11.19 -3.40 20.67
CA LEU A 19 -10.74 -2.22 19.91
C LEU A 19 -11.08 -0.96 20.70
N ILE A 20 -10.06 -0.23 21.11
CA ILE A 20 -10.17 1.01 21.88
C ILE A 20 -10.35 2.18 20.92
N THR A 21 -11.35 3.01 21.18
CA THR A 21 -11.68 4.20 20.39
C THR A 21 -11.54 5.47 21.20
N ALA A 22 -11.30 6.59 20.53
CA ALA A 22 -11.33 7.94 21.08
C ALA A 22 -12.23 8.83 20.24
N ASP A 23 -12.74 9.92 20.82
CA ASP A 23 -13.63 10.85 20.13
C ASP A 23 -12.92 11.64 19.01
N ASN A 24 -11.61 11.81 19.14
CA ASN A 24 -10.77 12.42 18.11
C ASN A 24 -9.27 12.08 18.33
N LEU A 25 -8.44 12.40 17.32
CA LEU A 25 -6.98 12.21 17.38
C LEU A 25 -6.26 13.09 18.42
N SER A 26 -6.93 14.10 18.94
CA SER A 26 -6.38 15.03 19.92
C SER A 26 -6.65 14.61 21.37
N ASP A 27 -7.38 13.53 21.61
CA ASP A 27 -7.68 13.03 22.94
C ASP A 27 -6.39 12.62 23.68
N ASP A 28 -6.05 13.37 24.72
CA ASP A 28 -4.83 13.16 25.48
C ASP A 28 -4.82 11.84 26.26
N ARG A 29 -6.00 11.35 26.71
CA ARG A 29 -6.11 10.06 27.39
C ARG A 29 -5.79 8.92 26.44
N ALA A 30 -6.26 9.03 25.19
CA ALA A 30 -5.97 8.07 24.14
C ALA A 30 -4.47 8.07 23.81
N LYS A 31 -3.84 9.24 23.68
CA LYS A 31 -2.39 9.38 23.47
C LYS A 31 -1.57 8.81 24.61
N GLU A 32 -1.95 9.09 25.86
CA GLU A 32 -1.26 8.53 27.04
C GLU A 32 -1.35 7.00 27.09
N THR A 33 -2.54 6.44 26.84
CA THR A 33 -2.74 4.99 26.78
C THR A 33 -1.89 4.38 25.68
N TYR A 34 -1.89 4.99 24.50
CA TYR A 34 -1.11 4.57 23.37
C TYR A 34 0.40 4.64 23.63
N ALA A 35 0.89 5.75 24.22
CA ALA A 35 2.29 5.93 24.56
C ALA A 35 2.78 4.93 25.62
N LYS A 36 1.95 4.67 26.64
CA LYS A 36 2.24 3.68 27.69
C LYS A 36 2.33 2.25 27.12
N LEU A 37 1.47 1.90 26.17
CA LEU A 37 1.43 0.58 25.56
C LEU A 37 2.65 0.27 24.70
N LEU A 38 3.17 1.25 23.98
CA LEU A 38 4.20 1.04 22.97
C LEU A 38 5.61 1.48 23.39
N GLY A 39 5.74 2.26 24.47
CA GLY A 39 6.98 2.93 24.79
C GLY A 39 7.43 3.95 23.73
N MET A 40 6.58 4.19 22.72
CA MET A 40 6.77 5.19 21.68
C MET A 40 5.39 5.70 21.20
N VAL A 41 5.34 6.93 20.72
CA VAL A 41 4.11 7.54 20.18
C VAL A 41 4.12 7.45 18.66
N PHE A 42 3.24 6.65 18.09
CA PHE A 42 2.96 6.65 16.65
C PHE A 42 1.92 7.72 16.34
N SER A 43 2.36 8.93 16.10
CA SER A 43 1.46 10.01 15.70
C SER A 43 0.94 9.79 14.28
N PRO A 44 -0.33 10.12 14.00
CA PRO A 44 -0.83 10.17 12.63
C PRO A 44 0.03 11.09 11.79
N VAL A 45 0.35 10.66 10.58
CA VAL A 45 1.11 11.45 9.61
C VAL A 45 0.13 12.05 8.62
N PRO A 46 -0.10 13.37 8.63
CA PRO A 46 -0.93 14.03 7.62
C PRO A 46 -0.18 14.05 6.28
N PHE A 47 -0.92 13.93 5.20
CA PHE A 47 -0.42 14.13 3.85
C PHE A 47 -1.40 14.98 3.04
N GLN A 48 -0.87 15.78 2.12
CA GLN A 48 -1.67 16.65 1.27
C GLN A 48 -1.97 15.93 -0.05
N SER A 49 -3.19 16.09 -0.57
CA SER A 49 -3.50 15.71 -1.93
C SER A 49 -2.83 16.68 -2.93
N ASP A 50 -2.49 16.19 -4.12
CA ASP A 50 -1.78 16.97 -5.16
C ASP A 50 -2.47 18.29 -5.56
N GLU A 51 -3.75 18.45 -5.27
CA GLU A 51 -4.50 19.69 -5.54
C GLU A 51 -4.00 20.90 -4.75
N VAL A 52 -3.33 20.70 -3.61
CA VAL A 52 -2.84 21.77 -2.73
C VAL A 52 -1.41 22.21 -3.11
N VAL A 53 -0.64 21.34 -3.77
CA VAL A 53 0.78 21.61 -4.11
C VAL A 53 0.94 22.52 -5.33
N SER A 54 -0.11 22.74 -6.12
CA SER A 54 -0.09 23.63 -7.29
C SER A 54 -0.22 25.13 -6.96
N ARG A 55 -0.39 25.49 -5.69
CA ARG A 55 -0.30 26.89 -5.24
C ARG A 55 1.09 27.15 -4.67
N SER A 56 1.99 27.64 -5.52
CA SER A 56 3.29 28.16 -5.08
C SER A 56 3.10 29.36 -4.15
N PRO A 57 3.86 29.45 -3.03
CA PRO A 57 3.77 30.55 -2.07
C PRO A 57 4.57 31.80 -2.46
N ASP A 58 4.83 32.03 -3.75
CA ASP A 58 5.58 33.21 -4.24
C ASP A 58 4.78 34.01 -5.27
N GLU A 59 3.67 34.63 -4.84
CA GLU A 59 3.21 35.87 -5.42
C GLU A 59 3.06 36.91 -4.28
N PRO A 60 3.79 38.04 -4.32
CA PRO A 60 3.61 39.09 -3.34
C PRO A 60 2.22 39.70 -3.52
N GLU A 61 1.45 39.77 -2.44
CA GLU A 61 0.24 40.57 -2.37
C GLU A 61 0.57 42.04 -2.72
N ILE A 62 0.25 42.44 -3.93
CA ILE A 62 0.19 43.85 -4.27
C ILE A 62 -1.22 44.31 -3.87
N GLU A 63 -1.28 45.03 -2.73
CA GLU A 63 -2.42 45.84 -2.40
C GLU A 63 -2.62 46.88 -3.54
N GLN A 64 -3.61 46.70 -4.37
CA GLN A 64 -4.19 47.74 -5.20
C GLN A 64 -5.59 48.05 -4.70
N GLN A 65 -5.64 49.13 -3.91
CA GLN A 65 -6.85 49.89 -3.70
C GLN A 65 -7.32 50.56 -5.02
N GLY A 66 -8.55 50.29 -5.39
CA GLY A 66 -9.44 51.23 -6.05
C GLY A 66 -9.54 51.21 -7.56
N ARG A 67 -10.75 50.99 -8.01
CA ARG A 67 -11.42 51.28 -9.28
C ARG A 67 -11.59 50.16 -10.29
N GLY A 68 -12.84 49.77 -10.50
CA GLY A 68 -13.36 49.18 -11.73
C GLY A 68 -14.13 47.84 -11.56
N ASN A 69 -15.38 47.90 -11.08
CA ASN A 69 -16.27 46.74 -10.92
C ASN A 69 -16.71 46.02 -12.24
N GLY A 70 -16.16 46.42 -13.39
CA GLY A 70 -16.56 45.82 -14.67
C GLY A 70 -15.56 44.84 -15.28
N GLU A 71 -14.27 44.99 -14.99
CA GLU A 71 -13.23 44.12 -15.58
C GLU A 71 -12.96 42.84 -14.77
N ALA A 72 -13.22 42.85 -13.48
CA ALA A 72 -13.03 41.67 -12.63
C ALA A 72 -14.05 40.56 -12.91
N GLU A 73 -15.30 40.94 -13.25
CA GLU A 73 -16.33 39.95 -13.67
C GLU A 73 -16.02 39.36 -15.03
N ALA A 74 -15.49 40.13 -15.98
CA ALA A 74 -15.12 39.62 -17.29
C ALA A 74 -13.91 38.68 -17.24
N LEU A 75 -12.91 38.95 -16.38
CA LEU A 75 -11.75 38.08 -16.14
C LEU A 75 -12.14 36.79 -15.42
N SER A 76 -13.08 36.87 -14.47
CA SER A 76 -13.62 35.69 -13.77
C SER A 76 -14.43 34.78 -14.74
N LEU A 77 -15.25 35.38 -15.62
CA LEU A 77 -16.00 34.64 -16.64
C LEU A 77 -15.08 34.02 -17.71
N VAL A 78 -14.02 34.72 -18.11
CA VAL A 78 -13.03 34.19 -19.07
C VAL A 78 -12.22 33.04 -18.46
N SER A 79 -11.86 33.12 -17.19
CA SER A 79 -11.15 32.04 -16.49
C SER A 79 -12.06 30.82 -16.29
N ALA A 80 -13.32 31.02 -15.95
CA ALA A 80 -14.32 29.96 -15.84
C ALA A 80 -14.63 29.31 -17.19
N LEU A 81 -14.79 30.11 -18.24
CA LEU A 81 -14.97 29.61 -19.62
C LEU A 81 -13.72 28.83 -20.11
N ARG A 82 -12.53 29.30 -19.78
CA ARG A 82 -11.27 28.62 -20.11
C ARG A 82 -11.14 27.29 -19.36
N GLY A 83 -11.60 27.21 -18.09
CA GLY A 83 -11.67 25.98 -17.33
C GLY A 83 -12.66 24.97 -17.95
N ILE A 84 -13.86 25.44 -18.32
CA ILE A 84 -14.89 24.61 -18.97
C ILE A 84 -14.42 24.14 -20.35
N LEU A 85 -13.83 25.02 -21.15
CA LEU A 85 -13.25 24.67 -22.45
C LEU A 85 -12.09 23.69 -22.32
N ASN A 86 -11.18 23.88 -21.37
CA ASN A 86 -10.08 22.94 -21.13
C ASN A 86 -10.59 21.54 -20.69
N ASN A 87 -11.63 21.49 -19.85
CA ASN A 87 -12.26 20.23 -19.48
C ASN A 87 -13.01 19.60 -20.64
N TYR A 88 -13.65 20.41 -21.50
CA TYR A 88 -14.34 19.93 -22.71
C TYR A 88 -13.33 19.42 -23.74
N PHE A 89 -12.22 20.13 -23.96
CA PHE A 89 -11.12 19.65 -24.83
C PHE A 89 -10.45 18.41 -24.26
N LYS A 90 -10.21 18.31 -22.95
CA LYS A 90 -9.74 17.08 -22.30
C LYS A 90 -10.69 15.92 -22.52
N SER A 91 -12.00 16.14 -22.48
CA SER A 91 -12.99 15.06 -22.68
C SER A 91 -13.10 14.63 -24.17
N ILE A 92 -12.79 15.51 -25.13
CA ILE A 92 -12.83 15.22 -26.56
C ILE A 92 -11.53 14.57 -27.05
N PHE A 93 -10.37 15.03 -26.56
CA PHE A 93 -9.06 14.51 -26.96
C PHE A 93 -8.52 13.38 -26.09
N HIS A 94 -9.06 13.22 -24.89
CA HIS A 94 -8.99 12.00 -24.12
C HIS A 94 -10.43 11.49 -23.98
N PRO A 95 -10.93 10.70 -24.94
CA PRO A 95 -12.18 10.00 -24.75
C PRO A 95 -12.03 9.29 -23.40
N ASN A 96 -12.97 9.53 -22.48
CA ASN A 96 -13.05 8.78 -21.25
C ASN A 96 -12.74 7.35 -21.61
N HIS A 97 -11.58 6.86 -21.20
CA HIS A 97 -11.29 5.45 -21.29
C HIS A 97 -12.50 4.83 -20.60
N VAL A 98 -13.36 4.22 -21.37
CA VAL A 98 -14.39 3.35 -20.85
C VAL A 98 -13.59 2.43 -19.96
N ASN A 99 -13.73 2.56 -18.63
CA ASN A 99 -13.00 1.77 -17.66
C ASN A 99 -13.48 0.33 -17.80
N LEU A 100 -13.02 -0.34 -18.84
CA LEU A 100 -13.15 -1.78 -19.04
C LEU A 100 -12.15 -2.53 -18.14
N LEU A 101 -11.17 -1.81 -17.57
CA LEU A 101 -10.20 -2.37 -16.63
C LEU A 101 -10.74 -2.19 -15.21
N PRO A 102 -10.67 -3.24 -14.39
CA PRO A 102 -10.99 -3.15 -12.98
C PRO A 102 -10.12 -2.09 -12.32
N GLU A 103 -10.69 -1.36 -11.36
CA GLU A 103 -9.97 -0.33 -10.61
C GLU A 103 -8.76 -0.97 -9.92
N VAL A 104 -7.56 -0.55 -10.31
CA VAL A 104 -6.32 -1.10 -9.74
C VAL A 104 -6.13 -0.53 -8.35
N GLY A 105 -6.25 -1.39 -7.35
CA GLY A 105 -6.02 -1.00 -5.96
C GLY A 105 -4.58 -0.52 -5.74
N LEU A 106 -4.40 0.68 -5.16
CA LEU A 106 -3.09 1.19 -4.79
C LEU A 106 -2.45 0.32 -3.70
N GLN A 107 -1.24 -0.18 -3.94
CA GLN A 107 -0.39 -0.79 -2.91
C GLN A 107 0.51 0.31 -2.32
N GLY A 108 -0.11 1.18 -1.55
CA GLY A 108 0.47 2.46 -1.19
C GLY A 108 1.09 2.55 0.19
N VAL A 109 1.22 1.45 0.94
CA VAL A 109 1.89 1.41 2.26
C VAL A 109 2.79 0.21 2.33
N SER A 110 4.03 0.41 2.79
CA SER A 110 4.98 -0.68 3.04
C SER A 110 5.86 -0.35 4.24
N TRP A 111 6.14 -1.35 5.07
CA TRP A 111 7.05 -1.26 6.21
C TRP A 111 8.43 -1.81 5.86
N HIS A 112 9.45 -1.15 6.39
CA HIS A 112 10.81 -1.69 6.33
C HIS A 112 10.90 -2.95 7.21
N GLN A 113 11.47 -4.03 6.68
CA GLN A 113 11.47 -5.37 7.30
C GLN A 113 12.04 -5.40 8.73
N HIS A 114 13.07 -4.60 9.03
CA HIS A 114 13.82 -4.68 10.30
C HIS A 114 13.80 -3.39 11.12
N LYS A 115 13.23 -2.31 10.60
CA LYS A 115 13.25 -0.98 11.21
C LYS A 115 11.85 -0.40 11.28
N HIS A 116 11.61 0.45 12.24
CA HIS A 116 10.32 1.12 12.37
C HIS A 116 10.21 2.31 11.39
N ILE A 117 10.33 1.99 10.10
CA ILE A 117 10.25 2.96 9.00
C ILE A 117 9.08 2.56 8.10
N VAL A 118 8.12 3.44 7.94
CA VAL A 118 7.00 3.26 7.02
C VAL A 118 7.16 4.18 5.81
N ALA A 119 6.84 3.66 4.63
CA ALA A 119 6.71 4.45 3.41
C ALA A 119 5.28 4.33 2.89
N PHE A 120 4.72 5.42 2.37
CA PHE A 120 3.39 5.41 1.77
C PHE A 120 3.26 6.46 0.65
N ILE A 121 2.35 6.18 -0.29
CA ILE A 121 2.04 7.08 -1.39
C ILE A 121 1.15 8.20 -0.86
N SER A 122 1.57 9.45 -1.03
CA SER A 122 0.84 10.63 -0.60
C SER A 122 0.21 11.42 -1.75
N GLY A 123 0.58 11.12 -2.98
CA GLY A 123 0.07 11.76 -4.18
C GLY A 123 0.61 11.09 -5.43
N ALA A 124 0.19 11.55 -6.62
CA ALA A 124 0.55 10.94 -7.90
C ALA A 124 2.07 10.82 -8.12
N ASN A 125 2.86 11.78 -7.59
CA ASN A 125 4.30 11.85 -7.79
C ASN A 125 5.10 11.83 -6.49
N GLN A 126 4.43 11.60 -5.35
CA GLN A 126 5.03 11.77 -4.03
C GLN A 126 4.93 10.51 -3.19
N VAL A 127 6.02 10.22 -2.50
CA VAL A 127 6.09 9.18 -1.47
C VAL A 127 6.61 9.81 -0.18
N ILE A 128 5.93 9.55 0.92
CA ILE A 128 6.35 9.96 2.25
C ILE A 128 7.02 8.79 2.95
N VAL A 129 8.17 9.07 3.58
CA VAL A 129 8.88 8.12 4.44
C VAL A 129 8.91 8.68 5.85
N ARG A 130 8.39 7.93 6.81
CA ARG A 130 8.44 8.23 8.23
C ARG A 130 9.35 7.24 8.95
N ASP A 131 10.43 7.75 9.53
CA ASP A 131 11.35 7.00 10.39
C ASP A 131 10.99 7.28 11.85
N TYR A 132 10.56 6.27 12.59
CA TYR A 132 10.21 6.38 14.01
C TYR A 132 11.41 6.12 14.93
N GLU A 133 12.52 5.62 14.40
CA GLU A 133 13.77 5.40 15.15
C GLU A 133 14.64 6.66 15.21
N ASP A 134 14.47 7.57 14.26
CA ASP A 134 15.24 8.81 14.18
C ASP A 134 14.60 9.88 15.06
N SER A 135 15.14 10.06 16.27
CA SER A 135 14.66 11.08 17.23
C SER A 135 14.91 12.52 16.78
N GLU A 136 15.88 12.73 15.88
CA GLU A 136 16.19 14.06 15.33
C GLU A 136 15.23 14.43 14.18
N CYS A 137 14.67 13.43 13.52
CA CYS A 137 13.78 13.62 12.37
C CYS A 137 12.32 13.57 12.79
N LYS A 138 11.81 14.69 13.31
CA LYS A 138 10.37 14.79 13.67
C LYS A 138 9.46 14.88 12.46
N ASP A 139 9.95 15.41 11.34
CA ASP A 139 9.17 15.61 10.13
C ASP A 139 9.35 14.45 9.15
N PRO A 140 8.28 14.01 8.46
CA PRO A 140 8.37 12.99 7.45
C PRO A 140 9.20 13.47 6.24
N CYS A 141 9.95 12.57 5.64
CA CYS A 141 10.72 12.85 4.44
C CYS A 141 9.84 12.65 3.19
N ILE A 142 9.83 13.61 2.29
CA ILE A 142 9.09 13.56 1.03
C ILE A 142 10.06 13.22 -0.10
N LEU A 143 9.78 12.13 -0.84
CA LEU A 143 10.55 11.70 -1.99
C LEU A 143 9.83 12.11 -3.27
N THR A 144 10.50 12.91 -4.09
CA THR A 144 10.01 13.37 -5.39
C THR A 144 11.09 13.33 -6.45
N SER A 145 10.74 13.03 -7.69
CA SER A 145 11.64 13.04 -8.85
C SER A 145 10.85 13.30 -10.12
N ASP A 146 11.48 13.93 -11.11
CA ASP A 146 10.91 14.10 -12.46
C ASP A 146 10.61 12.77 -13.14
N SER A 147 11.32 11.71 -12.77
CA SER A 147 11.08 10.33 -13.24
C SER A 147 9.99 9.62 -12.45
N GLN A 148 9.62 10.11 -11.26
CA GLN A 148 8.63 9.51 -10.39
C GLN A 148 7.25 10.08 -10.70
N ARG A 149 6.60 9.56 -11.74
CA ARG A 149 5.29 10.02 -12.20
C ARG A 149 4.25 8.93 -12.03
N ASP A 150 3.06 9.32 -11.57
CA ASP A 150 1.91 8.44 -11.43
C ASP A 150 2.26 7.16 -10.62
N VAL A 151 2.67 7.36 -9.38
CA VAL A 151 3.08 6.28 -8.47
C VAL A 151 1.88 5.41 -8.11
N LYS A 152 2.01 4.07 -8.26
CA LYS A 152 0.94 3.09 -7.96
C LYS A 152 1.33 2.09 -6.88
N VAL A 153 2.62 1.82 -6.71
CA VAL A 153 3.09 0.77 -5.81
C VAL A 153 4.46 1.14 -5.25
N LEU A 154 4.73 0.71 -4.04
CA LEU A 154 6.05 0.81 -3.43
C LEU A 154 6.35 -0.42 -2.58
N ASP A 155 7.63 -0.75 -2.45
CA ASP A 155 8.07 -1.87 -1.64
C ASP A 155 9.50 -1.68 -1.15
N TRP A 156 9.78 -2.08 0.10
CA TRP A 156 11.11 -2.03 0.68
C TRP A 156 11.95 -3.21 0.22
N ARG A 157 13.23 -2.91 -0.07
CA ARG A 157 14.20 -3.96 -0.39
C ARG A 157 14.58 -4.73 0.87
N PRO A 158 14.28 -6.05 0.95
CA PRO A 158 14.73 -6.88 2.06
C PRO A 158 16.26 -6.92 2.12
N ASN A 159 16.83 -6.91 3.32
CA ASN A 159 18.28 -6.99 3.56
C ASN A 159 19.13 -5.94 2.82
N GLY A 160 18.54 -4.97 2.16
CA GLY A 160 19.20 -3.94 1.34
C GLY A 160 19.50 -2.64 2.08
N GLY A 161 19.48 -2.63 3.41
CA GLY A 161 19.54 -1.39 4.19
C GLY A 161 18.29 -0.54 3.99
N LYS A 162 18.38 0.78 4.14
CA LYS A 162 17.26 1.71 3.86
C LYS A 162 17.17 1.94 2.34
N SER A 163 16.60 0.97 1.59
CA SER A 163 16.37 1.07 0.15
C SER A 163 14.90 0.82 -0.18
N LEU A 164 14.29 1.73 -0.93
CA LEU A 164 12.87 1.72 -1.30
C LEU A 164 12.71 1.72 -2.82
N SER A 165 11.88 0.82 -3.34
CA SER A 165 11.47 0.77 -4.74
C SER A 165 10.10 1.41 -4.91
N VAL A 166 9.97 2.29 -5.90
CA VAL A 166 8.72 3.01 -6.20
C VAL A 166 8.36 2.75 -7.66
N GLY A 167 7.27 2.00 -7.89
CA GLY A 167 6.74 1.73 -9.21
C GLY A 167 5.91 2.90 -9.72
N CYS A 168 6.29 3.41 -10.89
CA CYS A 168 5.70 4.58 -11.50
C CYS A 168 5.54 4.40 -13.01
N LYS A 169 5.05 5.40 -13.69
CA LYS A 169 4.95 5.39 -15.15
C LYS A 169 6.33 5.38 -15.80
N GLY A 170 6.57 4.39 -16.64
CA GLY A 170 7.82 4.21 -17.38
C GLY A 170 8.91 3.44 -16.63
N GLY A 171 8.70 3.02 -15.38
CA GLY A 171 9.69 2.22 -14.68
C GLY A 171 9.63 2.25 -13.15
N ILE A 172 10.77 1.97 -12.53
CA ILE A 172 10.89 1.84 -11.09
C ILE A 172 12.01 2.74 -10.58
N CYS A 173 11.68 3.67 -9.69
CA CYS A 173 12.64 4.49 -8.96
C CYS A 173 13.21 3.69 -7.79
N ILE A 174 14.54 3.59 -7.68
CA ILE A 174 15.24 2.98 -6.55
C ILE A 174 15.85 4.09 -5.70
N TRP A 175 15.29 4.29 -4.51
CA TRP A 175 15.76 5.24 -3.53
C TRP A 175 16.63 4.56 -2.47
N ALA A 176 17.67 5.23 -2.03
CA ALA A 176 18.49 4.78 -0.91
C ALA A 176 18.82 5.91 0.05
N ALA A 177 18.83 5.58 1.34
CA ALA A 177 19.25 6.52 2.36
C ALA A 177 20.77 6.67 2.34
N SER A 178 21.25 7.91 2.31
CA SER A 178 22.66 8.25 2.46
C SER A 178 22.92 8.82 3.86
N TYR A 179 24.03 8.35 4.46
CA TYR A 179 24.50 8.88 5.73
C TYR A 179 25.68 9.84 5.47
N PRO A 180 25.91 10.84 6.34
CA PRO A 180 27.10 11.66 6.27
C PRO A 180 28.36 10.76 6.26
N GLY A 181 29.17 10.85 5.21
CA GLY A 181 30.37 10.03 5.02
C GLY A 181 30.22 8.78 4.15
N ASN A 182 29.01 8.34 3.83
CA ASN A 182 28.74 7.23 2.91
C ASN A 182 27.77 7.69 1.82
N ALA A 183 28.28 8.29 0.75
CA ALA A 183 27.47 8.61 -0.41
C ALA A 183 27.01 7.30 -1.09
N ALA A 184 25.68 7.17 -1.28
CA ALA A 184 25.14 6.07 -2.04
C ALA A 184 25.72 6.10 -3.47
N SER A 185 26.19 4.97 -3.96
CA SER A 185 26.72 4.84 -5.31
C SER A 185 25.58 4.99 -6.32
N VAL A 186 25.65 6.04 -7.14
CA VAL A 186 24.67 6.33 -8.19
C VAL A 186 25.14 5.70 -9.49
N ARG A 187 24.30 4.91 -10.15
CA ARG A 187 24.60 4.40 -11.49
C ARG A 187 24.65 5.53 -12.49
N SER A 188 25.54 5.41 -13.47
CA SER A 188 25.80 6.44 -14.49
C SER A 188 24.55 6.84 -15.29
N GLY A 189 23.56 5.93 -15.45
CA GLY A 189 22.29 6.22 -16.08
C GLY A 189 21.34 7.07 -15.25
N ALA A 190 21.47 7.06 -13.93
CA ALA A 190 20.67 7.86 -13.00
C ALA A 190 21.30 9.25 -12.74
N ALA A 191 22.55 9.47 -13.15
CA ALA A 191 23.25 10.75 -12.95
C ALA A 191 22.55 11.96 -13.62
N SER A 192 21.78 11.72 -14.70
CA SER A 192 20.94 12.75 -15.33
C SER A 192 19.72 13.17 -14.47
N PHE A 193 19.42 12.44 -13.39
CA PHE A 193 18.30 12.71 -12.49
C PHE A 193 18.73 13.38 -11.18
N LEU A 194 19.96 13.88 -11.11
CA LEU A 194 20.58 14.52 -9.93
C LEU A 194 19.89 15.79 -9.39
N GLY A 195 18.81 16.26 -10.05
CA GLY A 195 17.94 17.32 -9.51
C GLY A 195 16.97 16.88 -8.42
N THR A 196 17.02 15.61 -8.02
CA THR A 196 16.04 14.98 -7.16
C THR A 196 16.49 15.01 -5.70
N LEU A 197 15.75 15.70 -4.87
CA LEU A 197 16.07 15.84 -3.45
C LEU A 197 14.92 15.34 -2.58
N SER A 198 15.27 14.66 -1.49
CA SER A 198 14.39 14.49 -0.37
C SER A 198 14.24 15.80 0.39
N ARG A 199 13.01 16.21 0.69
CA ARG A 199 12.72 17.35 1.58
C ARG A 199 12.41 16.83 2.97
N GLY A 200 13.04 17.38 3.97
CA GLY A 200 12.88 17.02 5.39
C GLY A 200 14.19 17.15 6.15
N SER A 201 14.10 17.22 7.47
CA SER A 201 15.26 17.17 8.37
C SER A 201 15.62 15.71 8.66
N GLY A 202 16.91 15.34 8.68
CA GLY A 202 17.38 14.02 9.05
C GLY A 202 18.03 13.22 7.91
N THR A 203 17.74 11.92 7.82
CA THR A 203 18.33 11.01 6.84
C THR A 203 18.13 11.52 5.40
N ARG A 204 19.21 11.69 4.66
CA ARG A 204 19.16 12.15 3.27
C ARG A 204 18.88 10.99 2.34
N TRP A 205 17.85 11.11 1.50
CA TRP A 205 17.48 10.13 0.49
C TRP A 205 18.00 10.55 -0.90
N THR A 206 18.51 9.61 -1.65
CA THR A 206 19.01 9.82 -3.01
C THR A 206 18.38 8.80 -3.94
N LEU A 207 17.95 9.24 -5.12
CA LEU A 207 17.59 8.35 -6.21
C LEU A 207 18.85 7.74 -6.79
N VAL A 208 19.08 6.43 -6.55
CA VAL A 208 20.31 5.73 -6.94
C VAL A 208 20.20 5.06 -8.30
N ASP A 209 19.00 4.69 -8.72
CA ASP A 209 18.75 4.04 -10.01
C ASP A 209 17.33 4.26 -10.51
N PHE A 210 17.13 4.13 -11.82
CA PHE A 210 15.82 4.10 -12.46
C PHE A 210 15.78 2.94 -13.45
N LEU A 211 15.07 1.86 -13.08
CA LEU A 211 14.87 0.68 -13.93
C LEU A 211 13.77 0.98 -14.93
N ARG A 212 14.14 1.18 -16.18
CA ARG A 212 13.19 1.57 -17.24
C ARG A 212 12.40 0.37 -17.74
N SER A 213 11.08 0.49 -17.76
CA SER A 213 10.22 -0.45 -18.46
C SER A 213 10.43 -0.29 -19.98
N PRO A 214 10.66 -1.38 -20.72
CA PRO A 214 10.90 -1.32 -22.18
C PRO A 214 9.81 -0.58 -22.94
N ASP A 215 8.56 -0.77 -22.56
CA ASP A 215 7.39 -0.25 -23.26
C ASP A 215 6.84 1.04 -22.63
N GLY A 216 7.52 1.62 -21.64
CA GLY A 216 7.07 2.82 -20.94
C GLY A 216 5.80 2.64 -20.15
N GLU A 217 5.47 1.40 -19.77
CA GLU A 217 4.25 1.00 -19.08
C GLU A 217 4.15 1.56 -17.67
N GLN A 218 2.93 1.59 -17.15
CA GLN A 218 2.64 1.91 -15.77
C GLN A 218 2.95 0.71 -14.87
N ILE A 219 3.95 0.81 -14.00
CA ILE A 219 4.24 -0.24 -13.02
C ILE A 219 3.20 -0.19 -11.90
N SER A 220 2.43 -1.26 -11.76
CA SER A 220 1.31 -1.38 -10.81
C SER A 220 1.49 -2.51 -9.78
N ALA A 221 2.44 -3.40 -9.98
CA ALA A 221 2.77 -4.46 -9.03
C ALA A 221 4.28 -4.58 -8.85
N LEU A 222 4.74 -4.71 -7.61
CA LEU A 222 6.11 -4.96 -7.22
C LEU A 222 6.16 -6.06 -6.16
N SER A 223 7.22 -6.86 -6.18
CA SER A 223 7.54 -7.79 -5.11
C SER A 223 9.03 -8.11 -5.11
N TRP A 224 9.69 -7.93 -3.98
CA TRP A 224 11.09 -8.31 -3.80
C TRP A 224 11.24 -9.79 -3.47
N SER A 225 12.29 -10.41 -3.97
CA SER A 225 12.78 -11.67 -3.40
C SER A 225 13.27 -11.47 -1.97
N PRO A 226 13.10 -12.44 -1.06
CA PRO A 226 13.44 -12.24 0.36
C PRO A 226 14.91 -11.99 0.62
N ASP A 227 15.80 -12.41 -0.30
CA ASP A 227 17.23 -12.10 -0.26
C ASP A 227 17.57 -10.67 -0.72
N GLY A 228 16.58 -9.94 -1.27
CA GLY A 228 16.74 -8.59 -1.80
C GLY A 228 17.56 -8.50 -3.08
N ARG A 229 17.81 -9.61 -3.78
CA ARG A 229 18.56 -9.62 -5.05
C ARG A 229 17.68 -9.31 -6.24
N TYR A 230 16.52 -9.95 -6.31
CA TYR A 230 15.61 -9.83 -7.42
C TYR A 230 14.37 -9.01 -7.07
N LEU A 231 13.93 -8.20 -8.02
CA LEU A 231 12.68 -7.44 -7.94
C LEU A 231 11.77 -7.87 -9.09
N ALA A 232 10.59 -8.36 -8.77
CA ALA A 232 9.54 -8.60 -9.76
C ALA A 232 8.71 -7.34 -9.96
N SER A 233 8.41 -7.00 -11.21
CA SER A 233 7.52 -5.88 -11.55
C SER A 233 6.56 -6.26 -12.65
N ALA A 234 5.38 -5.66 -12.65
CA ALA A 234 4.39 -5.82 -13.71
C ALA A 234 3.54 -4.57 -13.89
N SER A 235 2.92 -4.50 -15.07
CA SER A 235 1.89 -3.55 -15.43
C SER A 235 0.53 -4.24 -15.53
N TYR A 236 -0.54 -3.51 -15.18
CA TYR A 236 -1.90 -3.97 -15.44
C TYR A 236 -2.23 -3.98 -16.94
N GLU A 237 -1.44 -3.29 -17.76
CA GLU A 237 -1.58 -3.21 -19.21
C GLU A 237 -0.88 -4.37 -19.93
N SER A 238 0.11 -5.00 -19.28
CA SER A 238 0.96 -6.03 -19.87
C SER A 238 0.61 -7.44 -19.40
N SER A 239 0.75 -8.40 -20.30
CA SER A 239 0.60 -9.83 -20.00
C SER A 239 1.88 -10.48 -19.46
N SER A 240 2.97 -9.72 -19.35
CA SER A 240 4.27 -10.17 -18.83
C SER A 240 4.61 -9.48 -17.53
N PHE A 241 5.36 -10.16 -16.68
CA PHE A 241 6.07 -9.56 -15.56
C PHE A 241 7.58 -9.66 -15.80
N THR A 242 8.34 -8.75 -15.22
CA THR A 242 9.79 -8.70 -15.40
C THR A 242 10.48 -8.98 -14.07
N ILE A 243 11.46 -9.89 -14.09
CA ILE A 243 12.37 -10.14 -12.97
C ILE A 243 13.66 -9.35 -13.20
N TRP A 244 13.93 -8.40 -12.33
CA TRP A 244 15.10 -7.56 -12.37
C TRP A 244 16.21 -8.11 -11.47
N ASP A 245 17.39 -8.37 -12.01
CA ASP A 245 18.62 -8.41 -11.20
C ASP A 245 19.01 -6.95 -10.93
N VAL A 246 18.64 -6.45 -9.76
CA VAL A 246 18.81 -5.03 -9.42
C VAL A 246 20.28 -4.66 -9.32
N ALA A 247 21.17 -5.60 -8.96
CA ALA A 247 22.60 -5.36 -8.93
C ALA A 247 23.16 -5.12 -10.34
N GLN A 248 22.64 -5.77 -11.36
CA GLN A 248 23.05 -5.61 -12.74
C GLN A 248 22.21 -4.59 -13.52
N GLY A 249 20.99 -4.29 -13.06
CA GLY A 249 20.02 -3.47 -13.75
C GLY A 249 19.42 -4.17 -14.98
N LEU A 250 19.46 -5.51 -15.00
CA LEU A 250 18.97 -6.32 -16.10
C LEU A 250 17.59 -6.88 -15.77
N GLY A 251 16.63 -6.67 -16.65
CA GLY A 251 15.28 -7.19 -16.54
C GLY A 251 15.03 -8.36 -17.51
N THR A 252 14.53 -9.47 -16.99
CA THR A 252 14.12 -10.65 -17.79
C THR A 252 12.60 -10.73 -17.78
N PRO A 253 11.92 -10.52 -18.93
CA PRO A 253 10.47 -10.63 -19.01
C PRO A 253 10.04 -12.10 -19.04
N ILE A 254 8.98 -12.40 -18.28
CA ILE A 254 8.35 -13.71 -18.25
C ILE A 254 6.88 -13.53 -18.65
N ARG A 255 6.45 -14.28 -19.65
CA ARG A 255 5.09 -14.20 -20.19
C ARG A 255 4.35 -15.52 -20.04
N ARG A 256 3.14 -15.46 -19.52
CA ARG A 256 2.21 -16.59 -19.48
C ARG A 256 0.78 -16.10 -19.74
N GLY A 257 0.14 -16.71 -20.73
CA GLY A 257 -1.23 -16.38 -21.11
C GLY A 257 -1.40 -14.94 -21.62
N LEU A 258 -2.63 -14.47 -21.66
CA LEU A 258 -3.04 -13.13 -22.07
C LEU A 258 -3.62 -12.38 -20.85
N GLY A 259 -3.77 -11.07 -20.96
CA GLY A 259 -4.36 -10.23 -19.90
C GLY A 259 -3.34 -9.65 -18.92
N GLY A 260 -3.70 -8.51 -18.34
CA GLY A 260 -2.86 -7.73 -17.44
C GLY A 260 -2.62 -8.43 -16.09
N ILE A 261 -1.51 -8.09 -15.46
CA ILE A 261 -1.12 -8.63 -14.15
C ILE A 261 -1.76 -7.78 -13.05
N SER A 262 -2.52 -8.42 -12.16
CA SER A 262 -3.15 -7.76 -11.03
C SER A 262 -2.26 -7.75 -9.78
N MET A 263 -1.43 -8.78 -9.59
CA MET A 263 -0.63 -8.92 -8.37
C MET A 263 0.59 -9.81 -8.57
N LEU A 264 1.65 -9.47 -7.86
CA LEU A 264 2.87 -10.27 -7.73
C LEU A 264 3.21 -10.42 -6.24
N LYS A 265 3.60 -11.63 -5.81
CA LYS A 265 4.05 -11.88 -4.45
C LYS A 265 5.10 -12.98 -4.38
N TRP A 266 6.29 -12.63 -3.90
CA TRP A 266 7.31 -13.61 -3.55
C TRP A 266 6.95 -14.28 -2.22
N SER A 267 7.23 -15.58 -2.07
CA SER A 267 7.10 -16.23 -0.77
C SER A 267 8.21 -15.75 0.19
N PRO A 268 7.98 -15.74 1.50
CA PRO A 268 8.99 -15.32 2.48
C PRO A 268 10.26 -16.18 2.48
N THR A 269 10.14 -17.44 2.04
CA THR A 269 11.28 -18.38 1.91
C THR A 269 12.05 -18.20 0.61
N GLY A 270 11.43 -17.57 -0.40
CA GLY A 270 12.01 -17.42 -1.74
C GLY A 270 11.77 -18.59 -2.68
N ASP A 271 11.21 -19.71 -2.19
CA ASP A 271 11.02 -20.92 -2.97
C ASP A 271 9.89 -20.81 -3.99
N TYR A 272 8.90 -19.95 -3.70
CA TYR A 272 7.72 -19.78 -4.54
C TYR A 272 7.49 -18.32 -4.92
N PHE A 273 6.85 -18.16 -6.07
CA PHE A 273 6.42 -16.86 -6.57
C PHE A 273 4.97 -16.96 -7.08
N PHE A 274 4.15 -16.00 -6.70
CA PHE A 274 2.75 -15.91 -7.08
C PHE A 274 2.56 -14.77 -8.07
N ALA A 275 1.83 -15.03 -9.17
CA ALA A 275 1.43 -14.03 -10.14
C ALA A 275 -0.04 -14.20 -10.49
N ALA A 276 -0.86 -13.16 -10.29
CA ALA A 276 -2.28 -13.16 -10.61
C ALA A 276 -2.60 -12.16 -11.72
N LYS A 277 -3.70 -12.44 -12.45
CA LYS A 277 -4.18 -11.69 -13.60
C LYS A 277 -5.60 -11.21 -13.42
N PHE A 278 -5.98 -10.20 -14.17
CA PHE A 278 -7.35 -9.64 -14.16
C PHE A 278 -8.39 -10.54 -14.82
N ASP A 279 -8.00 -11.55 -15.57
CA ASP A 279 -8.90 -12.56 -16.15
C ASP A 279 -9.34 -13.65 -15.15
N GLY A 280 -8.88 -13.57 -13.89
CA GLY A 280 -9.15 -14.54 -12.84
C GLY A 280 -8.18 -15.72 -12.82
N THR A 281 -7.23 -15.79 -13.75
CA THR A 281 -6.17 -16.80 -13.70
C THR A 281 -5.04 -16.35 -12.77
N PHE A 282 -4.38 -17.30 -12.14
CA PHE A 282 -3.18 -17.05 -11.36
C PHE A 282 -2.22 -18.23 -11.45
N TYR A 283 -0.96 -17.99 -11.16
CA TYR A 283 0.12 -18.97 -11.31
C TYR A 283 0.94 -19.04 -10.04
N LEU A 284 1.20 -20.24 -9.61
CA LEU A 284 2.24 -20.57 -8.63
C LEU A 284 3.49 -20.99 -9.38
N TRP A 285 4.62 -20.38 -9.07
CA TRP A 285 5.91 -20.65 -9.67
C TRP A 285 6.87 -21.21 -8.63
N GLU A 286 7.61 -22.21 -8.98
CA GLU A 286 8.80 -22.65 -8.25
C GLU A 286 10.00 -21.87 -8.80
N THR A 287 10.77 -21.21 -7.91
CA THR A 287 11.71 -20.16 -8.31
C THR A 287 13.07 -20.63 -8.76
N ASN A 288 13.48 -21.88 -8.46
CA ASN A 288 14.75 -22.44 -8.93
C ASN A 288 14.69 -22.85 -10.41
N THR A 289 13.58 -23.46 -10.81
CA THR A 289 13.39 -23.96 -12.19
C THR A 289 12.46 -23.09 -13.02
N TRP A 290 11.76 -22.13 -12.39
CA TRP A 290 10.70 -21.32 -13.00
C TRP A 290 9.62 -22.17 -13.68
N THR A 291 9.31 -23.34 -13.12
CA THR A 291 8.12 -24.09 -13.47
C THR A 291 6.89 -23.49 -12.83
N SER A 292 5.75 -23.59 -13.47
CA SER A 292 4.51 -22.96 -12.98
C SER A 292 3.32 -23.88 -13.07
N GLU A 293 2.44 -23.77 -12.06
CA GLU A 293 1.13 -24.41 -12.02
C GLU A 293 0.03 -23.37 -12.21
N PRO A 294 -0.83 -23.51 -13.24
CA PRO A 294 -1.92 -22.58 -13.50
C PRO A 294 -3.14 -22.92 -12.64
N TRP A 295 -3.80 -21.86 -12.17
CA TRP A 295 -5.06 -21.90 -11.43
C TRP A 295 -6.05 -20.93 -12.04
N SER A 296 -7.35 -21.17 -11.84
CA SER A 296 -8.40 -20.25 -12.27
C SER A 296 -9.46 -20.10 -11.19
N SER A 297 -9.97 -18.88 -11.05
CA SER A 297 -11.07 -18.57 -10.14
C SER A 297 -12.33 -18.20 -10.91
N THR A 298 -13.46 -18.76 -10.49
CA THR A 298 -14.81 -18.37 -10.96
C THR A 298 -15.33 -17.17 -10.18
N SER A 299 -14.68 -16.78 -9.09
CA SER A 299 -15.05 -15.68 -8.19
C SER A 299 -14.39 -14.34 -8.55
N GLY A 300 -13.94 -14.20 -9.78
CA GLY A 300 -13.26 -13.00 -10.26
C GLY A 300 -11.75 -13.05 -10.10
N PHE A 301 -11.09 -11.90 -10.28
CA PHE A 301 -9.64 -11.80 -10.14
C PHE A 301 -9.18 -11.62 -8.68
N VAL A 302 -7.92 -11.91 -8.43
CA VAL A 302 -7.32 -11.78 -7.09
C VAL A 302 -7.11 -10.31 -6.75
N THR A 303 -7.76 -9.84 -5.68
CA THR A 303 -7.67 -8.47 -5.15
C THR A 303 -6.67 -8.36 -4.00
N GLY A 304 -6.37 -9.48 -3.32
CA GLY A 304 -5.41 -9.53 -2.23
C GLY A 304 -4.77 -10.90 -2.13
N ALA A 305 -3.47 -10.93 -1.84
CA ALA A 305 -2.72 -12.15 -1.61
C ALA A 305 -1.68 -11.93 -0.53
N THR A 306 -1.59 -12.85 0.42
CA THR A 306 -0.63 -12.77 1.52
C THR A 306 -0.15 -14.15 1.93
N TRP A 307 1.17 -14.29 2.09
CA TRP A 307 1.81 -15.51 2.53
C TRP A 307 1.81 -15.63 4.06
N ASP A 308 1.82 -16.85 4.55
CA ASP A 308 2.26 -17.11 5.91
C ASP A 308 3.80 -17.00 5.99
N THR A 309 4.33 -16.89 7.20
CA THR A 309 5.77 -16.71 7.44
C THR A 309 6.64 -17.89 6.98
N ASP A 310 6.05 -19.07 6.94
CA ASP A 310 6.75 -20.32 6.57
C ASP A 310 6.74 -20.56 5.06
N GLY A 311 6.02 -19.72 4.29
CA GLY A 311 5.87 -19.85 2.84
C GLY A 311 5.14 -21.14 2.42
N ARG A 312 4.36 -21.72 3.33
CA ARG A 312 3.63 -22.98 3.12
C ARG A 312 2.15 -22.79 2.88
N MET A 313 1.68 -21.58 3.11
CA MET A 313 0.28 -21.24 3.02
C MET A 313 0.11 -19.83 2.47
N MET A 314 -0.94 -19.61 1.69
CA MET A 314 -1.26 -18.31 1.13
C MET A 314 -2.75 -18.04 1.21
N LEU A 315 -3.13 -16.88 1.74
CA LEU A 315 -4.51 -16.40 1.69
C LEU A 315 -4.73 -15.55 0.43
N LEU A 316 -5.84 -15.78 -0.24
CA LEU A 316 -6.29 -15.07 -1.43
C LEU A 316 -7.67 -14.45 -1.21
N ALA A 317 -7.84 -13.20 -1.63
CA ALA A 317 -9.12 -12.55 -1.76
C ALA A 317 -9.50 -12.40 -3.23
N PHE A 318 -10.77 -12.57 -3.57
CA PHE A 318 -11.29 -12.49 -4.93
C PHE A 318 -12.32 -11.36 -5.05
N SER A 319 -12.32 -10.67 -6.19
CA SER A 319 -13.14 -9.47 -6.43
C SER A 319 -14.65 -9.68 -6.36
N GLY A 320 -15.11 -10.89 -6.60
CA GLY A 320 -16.53 -11.28 -6.60
C GLY A 320 -16.91 -12.25 -5.46
N SER A 321 -16.10 -12.33 -4.39
CA SER A 321 -16.35 -13.26 -3.28
C SER A 321 -16.14 -12.59 -1.93
N LEU A 322 -16.91 -13.04 -0.94
CA LEU A 322 -16.71 -12.76 0.50
C LEU A 322 -16.03 -13.92 1.24
N THR A 323 -15.75 -15.00 0.53
CA THR A 323 -14.96 -16.14 1.00
C THR A 323 -13.54 -15.99 0.52
N LEU A 324 -12.57 -16.11 1.41
CA LEU A 324 -11.15 -16.18 1.04
C LEU A 324 -10.80 -17.58 0.53
N GLY A 325 -9.80 -17.65 -0.33
CA GLY A 325 -9.13 -18.92 -0.64
C GLY A 325 -7.87 -19.07 0.21
N SER A 326 -7.61 -20.25 0.72
CA SER A 326 -6.36 -20.60 1.37
C SER A 326 -5.66 -21.69 0.56
N ILE A 327 -4.51 -21.37 -0.02
CA ILE A 327 -3.65 -22.33 -0.70
C ILE A 327 -2.74 -23.00 0.34
N HIS A 328 -2.76 -24.30 0.39
CA HIS A 328 -1.91 -25.12 1.25
C HIS A 328 -1.01 -26.01 0.41
N PHE A 329 0.30 -25.90 0.56
CA PHE A 329 1.26 -26.78 -0.10
C PHE A 329 1.36 -28.11 0.63
N ALA A 330 1.02 -29.20 -0.08
CA ALA A 330 1.05 -30.56 0.45
C ALA A 330 2.48 -31.06 0.68
N SER A 331 3.42 -30.63 -0.15
CA SER A 331 4.82 -31.08 -0.15
C SER A 331 5.79 -29.92 -0.01
N LYS A 332 7.05 -30.23 0.30
CA LYS A 332 8.13 -29.23 0.33
C LYS A 332 8.58 -28.84 -1.09
N PRO A 333 9.20 -27.66 -1.26
CA PRO A 333 9.83 -27.30 -2.52
C PRO A 333 10.76 -28.43 -3.04
N PRO A 334 10.83 -28.66 -4.35
CA PRO A 334 10.29 -27.87 -5.45
C PRO A 334 8.85 -28.22 -5.88
N SER A 335 8.12 -29.00 -5.10
CA SER A 335 6.76 -29.42 -5.45
C SER A 335 5.79 -28.22 -5.47
N LEU A 336 4.97 -28.15 -6.51
CA LEU A 336 3.84 -27.21 -6.63
C LEU A 336 2.51 -27.85 -6.25
N ASP A 337 2.54 -29.06 -5.66
CA ASP A 337 1.35 -29.74 -5.20
C ASP A 337 0.70 -28.97 -4.04
N ALA A 338 -0.46 -28.38 -4.30
CA ALA A 338 -1.17 -27.52 -3.37
C ALA A 338 -2.69 -27.71 -3.49
N HIS A 339 -3.39 -27.35 -2.43
CA HIS A 339 -4.84 -27.41 -2.36
C HIS A 339 -5.41 -26.04 -2.02
N LEU A 340 -6.47 -25.63 -2.71
CA LEU A 340 -7.22 -24.42 -2.42
C LEU A 340 -8.42 -24.75 -1.54
N VAL A 341 -8.44 -24.21 -0.33
CA VAL A 341 -9.49 -24.45 0.68
C VAL A 341 -10.22 -23.13 0.96
N PRO A 342 -11.55 -23.10 1.01
CA PRO A 342 -12.29 -21.89 1.34
C PRO A 342 -12.14 -21.53 2.83
N VAL A 343 -12.09 -20.21 3.11
CA VAL A 343 -12.13 -19.62 4.46
C VAL A 343 -13.25 -18.61 4.48
N ASP A 344 -14.35 -18.95 5.14
CA ASP A 344 -15.56 -18.12 5.15
C ASP A 344 -15.46 -16.98 6.17
N LEU A 345 -15.85 -15.79 5.75
CA LEU A 345 -15.98 -14.59 6.57
C LEU A 345 -17.46 -14.33 6.86
N LEU A 346 -18.08 -15.23 7.62
CA LEU A 346 -19.55 -15.25 7.84
C LEU A 346 -20.07 -13.95 8.43
N GLU A 347 -19.29 -13.33 9.32
CA GLU A 347 -19.71 -12.10 10.00
C GLU A 347 -19.75 -10.90 9.03
N ILE A 348 -18.80 -10.78 8.08
CA ILE A 348 -18.85 -9.71 7.06
C ILE A 348 -20.13 -9.85 6.25
N VAL A 349 -20.45 -11.07 5.80
CA VAL A 349 -21.66 -11.30 5.00
C VAL A 349 -22.91 -10.85 5.75
N SER A 350 -23.05 -11.30 7.02
CA SER A 350 -24.26 -11.08 7.81
C SER A 350 -24.40 -9.66 8.38
N LEU A 351 -23.27 -8.99 8.68
CA LEU A 351 -23.29 -7.68 9.34
C LEU A 351 -23.22 -6.52 8.35
N THR A 352 -22.40 -6.63 7.31
CA THR A 352 -22.07 -5.46 6.49
C THR A 352 -22.86 -5.34 5.19
N GLY A 353 -23.52 -6.41 4.72
CA GLY A 353 -24.19 -6.43 3.41
C GLY A 353 -23.22 -6.19 2.23
N SER A 354 -21.94 -6.43 2.43
CA SER A 354 -20.86 -6.15 1.48
C SER A 354 -20.96 -7.03 0.23
N GLN A 355 -20.39 -6.55 -0.88
CA GLN A 355 -20.44 -7.22 -2.18
C GLN A 355 -19.16 -7.97 -2.54
N GLY A 356 -18.07 -7.77 -1.81
CA GLY A 356 -16.77 -8.38 -2.08
C GLY A 356 -15.66 -7.86 -1.19
N ILE A 357 -14.52 -8.53 -1.23
CA ILE A 357 -13.31 -8.13 -0.51
C ILE A 357 -12.44 -7.28 -1.43
N GLU A 358 -12.01 -6.10 -0.94
CA GLU A 358 -11.10 -5.24 -1.69
C GLU A 358 -9.64 -5.58 -1.44
N LYS A 359 -9.23 -5.63 -0.18
CA LYS A 359 -7.84 -5.86 0.22
C LYS A 359 -7.77 -6.68 1.49
N ILE A 360 -6.68 -7.43 1.61
CA ILE A 360 -6.32 -8.16 2.82
C ILE A 360 -4.88 -7.88 3.20
N ALA A 361 -4.60 -7.88 4.49
CA ALA A 361 -3.25 -7.95 5.04
C ALA A 361 -3.24 -8.90 6.24
N TRP A 362 -2.24 -9.75 6.29
CA TRP A 362 -2.06 -10.74 7.36
C TRP A 362 -0.76 -10.45 8.07
N ASP A 363 -0.78 -10.37 9.39
CA ASP A 363 0.43 -10.07 10.15
C ASP A 363 1.41 -11.25 10.17
N ALA A 364 2.67 -10.95 10.40
CA ALA A 364 3.73 -11.95 10.35
C ALA A 364 3.62 -13.03 11.45
N SER A 365 2.96 -12.76 12.59
CA SER A 365 2.68 -13.80 13.59
C SER A 365 1.57 -14.75 13.12
N GLY A 366 0.78 -14.35 12.15
CA GLY A 366 -0.38 -15.06 11.64
C GLY A 366 -1.59 -15.00 12.55
N GLU A 367 -1.61 -14.10 13.54
CA GLU A 367 -2.70 -14.00 14.51
C GLU A 367 -3.75 -12.95 14.16
N ARG A 368 -3.42 -11.94 13.31
CA ARG A 368 -4.36 -10.90 12.90
C ARG A 368 -4.45 -10.79 11.38
N LEU A 369 -5.68 -10.76 10.89
CA LEU A 369 -6.02 -10.51 9.50
C LEU A 369 -6.88 -9.24 9.42
N ALA A 370 -6.43 -8.27 8.62
CA ALA A 370 -7.16 -7.06 8.29
C ALA A 370 -7.83 -7.24 6.92
N VAL A 371 -9.10 -6.88 6.81
CA VAL A 371 -9.91 -7.04 5.61
C VAL A 371 -10.67 -5.75 5.32
N SER A 372 -10.48 -5.15 4.16
CA SER A 372 -11.37 -4.13 3.61
C SER A 372 -12.32 -4.75 2.59
N TYR A 373 -13.53 -4.19 2.49
CA TYR A 373 -14.60 -4.75 1.68
C TYR A 373 -15.33 -3.67 0.88
N LYS A 374 -15.93 -4.08 -0.23
CA LYS A 374 -16.57 -3.20 -1.19
C LYS A 374 -18.08 -3.13 -0.96
N GLY A 375 -18.60 -1.90 -0.89
CA GLY A 375 -20.03 -1.65 -0.66
C GLY A 375 -20.46 -2.04 0.75
N GLY A 376 -21.74 -2.24 0.94
CA GLY A 376 -22.37 -2.55 2.21
C GLY A 376 -23.17 -1.39 2.78
N ASP A 377 -23.76 -1.60 3.95
CA ASP A 377 -24.53 -0.59 4.66
C ASP A 377 -23.67 0.61 5.05
N ASP A 378 -24.22 1.81 5.03
CA ASP A 378 -23.52 3.08 5.29
C ASP A 378 -22.74 3.09 6.62
N ILE A 379 -23.24 2.39 7.63
CA ILE A 379 -22.62 2.31 8.97
C ILE A 379 -21.26 1.59 8.89
N TYR A 380 -21.13 0.59 8.01
CA TYR A 380 -19.94 -0.24 7.85
C TYR A 380 -19.03 0.22 6.72
N ASN A 381 -19.50 1.17 5.90
CA ASN A 381 -18.73 1.65 4.75
C ASN A 381 -17.42 2.34 5.22
N GLY A 382 -16.31 1.98 4.61
CA GLY A 382 -15.00 2.54 4.92
C GLY A 382 -14.33 1.98 6.18
N LEU A 383 -14.89 0.97 6.83
CA LEU A 383 -14.25 0.29 7.95
C LEU A 383 -13.30 -0.82 7.48
N ILE A 384 -12.35 -1.18 8.35
CA ILE A 384 -11.51 -2.37 8.19
C ILE A 384 -11.94 -3.38 9.24
N ALA A 385 -12.30 -4.59 8.82
CA ALA A 385 -12.59 -5.69 9.73
C ALA A 385 -11.28 -6.34 10.20
N ILE A 386 -11.16 -6.57 11.51
CA ILE A 386 -10.00 -7.24 12.12
C ILE A 386 -10.45 -8.60 12.64
N TYR A 387 -9.75 -9.62 12.18
CA TYR A 387 -9.99 -11.02 12.55
C TYR A 387 -8.87 -11.58 13.39
N ASP A 388 -9.22 -12.38 14.39
CA ASP A 388 -8.36 -13.34 15.05
C ASP A 388 -8.22 -14.58 14.17
N VAL A 389 -6.99 -14.96 13.85
CA VAL A 389 -6.70 -16.10 12.99
C VAL A 389 -6.05 -17.20 13.80
N ARG A 390 -6.57 -18.40 13.67
CA ARG A 390 -5.97 -19.60 14.26
C ARG A 390 -5.53 -20.54 13.15
N ARG A 391 -4.26 -20.87 13.16
CA ARG A 391 -3.65 -21.83 12.25
C ARG A 391 -3.59 -23.19 12.94
N ALA A 392 -4.36 -24.12 12.42
CA ALA A 392 -4.28 -25.54 12.74
C ALA A 392 -4.08 -26.32 11.42
N GLN A 393 -4.76 -27.42 11.23
CA GLN A 393 -4.79 -28.10 9.93
C GLN A 393 -5.52 -27.27 8.86
N LEU A 394 -6.52 -26.48 9.29
CA LEU A 394 -7.25 -25.52 8.50
C LEU A 394 -7.17 -24.15 9.19
N ILE A 395 -7.28 -23.08 8.39
CA ILE A 395 -7.38 -21.72 8.92
C ILE A 395 -8.81 -21.50 9.42
N SER A 396 -8.93 -21.04 10.66
CA SER A 396 -10.19 -20.54 11.21
C SER A 396 -10.03 -19.06 11.59
N VAL A 397 -11.05 -18.28 11.30
CA VAL A 397 -11.08 -16.84 11.56
C VAL A 397 -12.26 -16.48 12.44
N SER A 398 -12.12 -15.50 13.31
CA SER A 398 -13.21 -14.95 14.12
C SER A 398 -13.11 -13.44 14.19
N LEU A 399 -14.19 -12.73 13.92
CA LEU A 399 -14.22 -11.27 13.93
C LEU A 399 -14.00 -10.72 15.33
N ILE A 400 -13.03 -9.80 15.46
CA ILE A 400 -12.78 -9.03 16.69
C ILE A 400 -13.63 -7.77 16.67
N GLY A 401 -13.60 -7.03 15.55
CA GLY A 401 -14.31 -5.79 15.38
C GLY A 401 -13.83 -5.02 14.15
N PHE A 402 -14.12 -3.71 14.17
CA PHE A 402 -13.84 -2.84 13.03
C PHE A 402 -12.95 -1.67 13.43
N ILE A 403 -12.03 -1.29 12.54
CA ILE A 403 -11.22 -0.08 12.66
C ILE A 403 -11.85 1.03 11.84
N ARG A 404 -11.98 2.22 12.44
CA ARG A 404 -12.40 3.46 11.79
C ARG A 404 -11.27 4.46 11.82
N GLY A 405 -11.00 5.10 10.67
CA GLY A 405 -10.03 6.17 10.52
C GLY A 405 -10.54 7.53 10.97
N PRO A 406 -9.66 8.55 10.97
CA PRO A 406 -10.01 9.92 11.32
C PRO A 406 -10.71 10.66 10.17
N GLY A 407 -11.50 11.68 10.55
CA GLY A 407 -12.19 12.57 9.61
C GLY A 407 -13.57 12.06 9.19
N ASP A 408 -14.16 12.75 8.20
CA ASP A 408 -15.50 12.46 7.71
C ASP A 408 -15.45 11.37 6.65
N ASN A 409 -16.24 10.31 6.84
CA ASN A 409 -16.35 9.17 5.93
C ASN A 409 -14.99 8.60 5.47
N PRO A 410 -14.07 8.27 6.40
CA PRO A 410 -12.75 7.77 6.06
C PRO A 410 -12.87 6.43 5.35
N LYS A 411 -12.14 6.28 4.21
CA LYS A 411 -12.03 5.00 3.49
C LYS A 411 -10.58 4.56 3.49
N PRO A 412 -10.28 3.27 3.72
CA PRO A 412 -8.93 2.76 3.65
C PRO A 412 -8.47 2.72 2.18
N VAL A 413 -7.43 3.49 1.86
CA VAL A 413 -6.82 3.49 0.53
C VAL A 413 -5.81 2.36 0.39
N ALA A 414 -4.95 2.21 1.41
CA ALA A 414 -3.96 1.15 1.48
C ALA A 414 -3.62 0.83 2.93
N PHE A 415 -3.24 -0.41 3.21
CA PHE A 415 -2.79 -0.82 4.53
C PHE A 415 -1.82 -2.00 4.46
N ALA A 416 -0.93 -2.08 5.45
CA ALA A 416 0.06 -3.14 5.59
C ALA A 416 0.44 -3.33 7.07
N PHE A 417 0.78 -4.56 7.43
CA PHE A 417 1.39 -4.88 8.71
C PHE A 417 2.90 -4.68 8.68
N HIS A 418 3.46 -4.35 9.85
CA HIS A 418 4.90 -4.38 10.08
C HIS A 418 5.34 -5.83 10.31
N ASP A 419 6.33 -6.31 9.55
CA ASP A 419 6.71 -7.73 9.56
C ASP A 419 7.33 -8.22 10.88
N LYS A 420 8.02 -7.35 11.62
CA LYS A 420 8.81 -7.75 12.79
C LYS A 420 8.69 -6.77 13.97
N PHE A 421 7.48 -6.28 14.25
CA PHE A 421 7.29 -5.48 15.44
C PHE A 421 7.23 -6.36 16.69
N LYS A 422 8.09 -6.08 17.68
CA LYS A 422 8.30 -6.97 18.82
C LYS A 422 7.11 -7.03 19.79
N GLN A 423 6.31 -5.97 19.86
CA GLN A 423 5.21 -5.85 20.80
C GLN A 423 3.89 -6.47 20.31
N GLY A 424 3.84 -6.94 19.07
CA GLY A 424 2.65 -7.55 18.45
C GLY A 424 2.40 -7.05 17.05
N PRO A 425 1.28 -7.40 16.41
CA PRO A 425 0.91 -6.88 15.11
C PRO A 425 0.76 -5.36 15.12
N LEU A 426 1.37 -4.71 14.14
CA LEU A 426 1.32 -3.26 13.94
C LEU A 426 0.80 -2.97 12.55
N LEU A 427 -0.42 -2.46 12.43
CA LEU A 427 -1.09 -2.16 11.19
C LEU A 427 -0.99 -0.67 10.85
N SER A 428 -0.48 -0.31 9.67
CA SER A 428 -0.58 1.06 9.15
C SER A 428 -1.61 1.15 8.05
N VAL A 429 -2.44 2.18 8.11
CA VAL A 429 -3.52 2.45 7.16
C VAL A 429 -3.43 3.88 6.65
N CYS A 430 -3.39 4.05 5.33
CA CYS A 430 -3.61 5.32 4.68
C CYS A 430 -5.11 5.51 4.42
N TRP A 431 -5.66 6.60 4.93
CA TRP A 431 -7.07 6.96 4.82
C TRP A 431 -7.30 8.00 3.74
N SER A 432 -8.44 7.93 3.08
CA SER A 432 -8.87 8.91 2.06
C SER A 432 -8.95 10.35 2.59
N THR A 433 -9.03 10.50 3.90
CA THR A 433 -9.05 11.79 4.61
C THR A 433 -7.67 12.44 4.75
N GLY A 434 -6.62 11.85 4.16
CA GLY A 434 -5.27 12.42 4.15
C GLY A 434 -4.44 12.14 5.40
N PHE A 435 -4.69 11.03 6.08
CA PHE A 435 -3.90 10.57 7.23
C PHE A 435 -3.39 9.15 7.04
N CYS A 436 -2.12 8.94 7.39
CA CYS A 436 -1.57 7.61 7.62
C CYS A 436 -1.52 7.35 9.13
N CYS A 437 -2.35 6.42 9.59
CA CYS A 437 -2.47 6.05 11.02
C CYS A 437 -1.89 4.66 11.24
N THR A 438 -1.30 4.45 12.43
CA THR A 438 -0.71 3.17 12.80
C THR A 438 -1.42 2.63 14.04
N TYR A 439 -1.86 1.38 13.97
CA TYR A 439 -2.69 0.69 14.96
C TYR A 439 -1.93 -0.50 15.55
N PRO A 440 -1.51 -0.43 16.81
CA PRO A 440 -1.00 -1.60 17.53
C PRO A 440 -2.14 -2.54 17.93
N LEU A 441 -1.96 -3.82 17.64
CA LEU A 441 -2.94 -4.87 17.92
C LEU A 441 -2.34 -5.92 18.87
N ILE A 442 -3.19 -6.71 19.53
CA ILE A 442 -2.83 -7.81 20.47
C ILE A 442 -1.98 -7.37 21.66
N PHE A 443 -2.42 -6.41 22.43
CA PHE A 443 -1.83 -6.19 23.75
C PHE A 443 -2.57 -7.00 24.80
N ARG A 444 -1.84 -7.89 25.47
CA ARG A 444 -2.36 -8.62 26.63
C ARG A 444 -1.97 -7.84 27.87
N SER A 445 -2.94 -7.55 28.74
CA SER A 445 -2.73 -6.75 29.95
C SER A 445 -1.64 -7.28 30.92
N HIS A 446 -1.32 -8.59 30.83
CA HIS A 446 -0.27 -9.22 31.65
C HIS A 446 1.15 -9.11 31.03
N ILE A 447 1.29 -8.57 29.82
CA ILE A 447 2.58 -8.33 29.14
C ILE A 447 2.97 -6.85 29.28
N LEU A 448 2.05 -6.01 29.75
CA LEU A 448 2.31 -4.60 30.02
C LEU A 448 3.16 -4.47 31.27
N PRO A 449 4.29 -3.71 31.24
CA PRO A 449 5.13 -3.47 32.40
C PRO A 449 4.40 -2.69 33.51
#